data_45f16933d52f1415774e9a8d82e3eef0
#
_entry.id   45f16933d52f1415774e9a8d82e3eef0
#
_cell.length_a   1.000
_cell.length_b   1.000
_cell.length_c   1.000
_cell.angle_alpha   90.00
_cell.angle_beta   90.00
_cell.angle_gamma   90.00
#
_symmetry.space_group_name_H-M   'P 1'
#
loop_
_entity.id
_entity.type
_entity.pdbx_description
1 polymer ?
#
loop_
_entity_poly.entity_id
_entity_poly.type
_entity_poly.pdbx_seq_one_letter_code
_entity_poly.pdbx_strand_id
1 'polypeptide(L)'
;MVPLLVTRPLATPLALRPPGTLRPLEDILALLTRAGFSGADALHIYRALFGFLHGHVLNELQELVDNPDETDDLLRLGLHRLPIGQFPLLRGLAPVLAAYDGVAELERGLDILLTGLATTLPPPDGAPSSS
;
A
#
# COMPACT_ATOMS: atom_id res chain seq x y z
N MET A 1 12.78 -16.49 8.42
CA MET A 1 12.36 -15.59 9.27
C MET A 1 13.27 -14.50 9.60
N VAL A 2 14.48 -14.59 9.28
CA VAL A 2 15.51 -13.65 9.58
C VAL A 2 15.46 -12.33 8.81
N PRO A 3 14.96 -12.28 7.55
CA PRO A 3 15.00 -11.02 6.77
C PRO A 3 14.32 -9.84 7.45
N LEU A 4 13.21 -10.06 8.12
CA LEU A 4 12.52 -8.98 8.81
C LEU A 4 13.30 -8.45 10.00
N LEU A 5 14.03 -9.32 10.68
CA LEU A 5 14.86 -8.93 11.81
C LEU A 5 16.10 -8.19 11.36
N VAL A 6 16.62 -8.52 10.19
CA VAL A 6 17.80 -7.86 9.66
C VAL A 6 17.52 -6.42 9.26
N THR A 7 16.36 -6.15 8.70
CA THR A 7 16.02 -4.80 8.26
C THR A 7 15.59 -3.89 9.41
N ARG A 8 14.94 -4.43 10.42
CA ARG A 8 14.45 -3.63 11.54
C ARG A 8 15.52 -2.99 12.41
N PRO A 9 16.62 -3.68 12.73
CA PRO A 9 17.64 -3.06 13.60
C PRO A 9 18.26 -1.79 13.04
N LEU A 10 18.13 -1.54 11.74
CA LEU A 10 18.66 -0.33 11.14
C LEU A 10 17.74 0.87 11.34
N ALA A 11 16.49 0.64 11.74
CA ALA A 11 15.54 1.72 11.98
C ALA A 11 15.77 2.33 13.35
N THR A 12 15.86 3.66 13.42
CA THR A 12 15.96 4.37 14.68
C THR A 12 14.65 4.20 15.46
N PRO A 13 14.71 3.87 16.76
CA PRO A 13 13.49 3.81 17.57
C PRO A 13 12.73 5.13 17.50
N LEU A 14 11.41 5.03 17.52
CA LEU A 14 10.54 6.20 17.35
C LEU A 14 10.88 7.32 18.33
N ALA A 15 11.11 6.98 19.60
CA ALA A 15 11.39 7.96 20.62
C ALA A 15 12.74 8.68 20.43
N LEU A 16 13.64 8.10 19.65
CA LEU A 16 14.97 8.66 19.41
C LEU A 16 15.08 9.38 18.08
N ARG A 17 14.01 9.42 17.29
CA ARG A 17 14.01 10.14 16.03
C ARG A 17 14.01 11.64 16.27
N PRO A 18 14.68 12.42 15.41
CA PRO A 18 14.63 13.86 15.53
C PRO A 18 13.18 14.38 15.46
N PRO A 19 12.83 15.43 16.23
CA PRO A 19 11.45 15.96 16.20
C PRO A 19 10.94 16.30 14.81
N GLY A 20 11.81 16.78 13.92
CA GLY A 20 11.43 17.11 12.56
C GLY A 20 10.93 15.93 11.73
N THR A 21 11.40 14.72 12.03
CA THR A 21 10.94 13.52 11.32
C THR A 21 9.63 12.99 11.87
N LEU A 22 9.25 13.39 13.08
CA LEU A 22 7.98 13.00 13.71
C LEU A 22 6.85 13.99 13.42
N ARG A 23 7.17 15.19 12.98
CA ARG A 23 6.17 16.23 12.75
C ARG A 23 5.09 15.82 11.73
N PRO A 24 5.42 15.22 10.58
CA PRO A 24 4.39 14.80 9.64
C PRO A 24 3.42 13.78 10.25
N LEU A 25 3.92 12.84 11.04
CA LEU A 25 3.07 11.87 11.72
C LEU A 25 2.14 12.57 12.71
N GLU A 26 2.68 13.46 13.54
CA GLU A 26 1.89 14.21 14.51
C GLU A 26 0.80 15.04 13.83
N ASP A 27 1.13 15.69 12.72
CA ASP A 27 0.18 16.52 11.97
C ASP A 27 -0.96 15.68 11.39
N ILE A 28 -0.66 14.49 10.86
CA ILE A 28 -1.67 13.59 10.32
C ILE A 28 -2.58 13.07 11.43
N LEU A 29 -1.99 12.65 12.55
CA LEU A 29 -2.78 12.17 13.69
C LEU A 29 -3.65 13.29 14.26
N ALA A 30 -3.12 14.51 14.33
CA ALA A 30 -3.90 15.66 14.79
C ALA A 30 -5.09 15.94 13.85
N LEU A 31 -4.88 15.83 12.56
CA LEU A 31 -5.94 16.02 11.57
C LEU A 31 -7.05 14.99 11.75
N LEU A 32 -6.69 13.74 11.91
CA LEU A 32 -7.65 12.65 12.06
C LEU A 32 -8.41 12.73 13.39
N THR A 33 -7.73 13.08 14.48
CA THR A 33 -8.40 13.23 15.77
C THR A 33 -9.32 14.43 15.78
N ARG A 34 -8.96 15.52 15.11
CA ARG A 34 -9.88 16.66 14.94
C ARG A 34 -11.10 16.33 14.09
N ALA A 35 -10.96 15.36 13.17
CA ALA A 35 -12.09 14.88 12.39
C ALA A 35 -13.04 13.98 13.20
N GLY A 36 -12.66 13.62 14.43
CA GLY A 36 -13.51 12.86 15.32
C GLY A 36 -13.07 11.43 15.58
N PHE A 37 -12.01 10.95 14.95
CA PHE A 37 -11.50 9.62 15.21
C PHE A 37 -10.76 9.57 16.54
N SER A 38 -10.85 8.43 17.23
CA SER A 38 -10.02 8.20 18.43
C SER A 38 -8.56 8.16 18.04
N GLY A 39 -7.66 8.36 19.01
CA GLY A 39 -6.23 8.26 18.75
C GLY A 39 -5.83 6.90 18.22
N ALA A 40 -6.43 5.83 18.75
CA ALA A 40 -6.16 4.47 18.27
C ALA A 40 -6.60 4.29 16.82
N ASP A 41 -7.82 4.75 16.47
CA ASP A 41 -8.32 4.63 15.10
C ASP A 41 -7.52 5.49 14.13
N ALA A 42 -7.13 6.70 14.55
CA ALA A 42 -6.26 7.56 13.75
C ALA A 42 -4.95 6.85 13.42
N LEU A 43 -4.38 6.16 14.39
CA LEU A 43 -3.13 5.42 14.19
C LEU A 43 -3.35 4.22 13.26
N HIS A 44 -4.47 3.51 13.36
CA HIS A 44 -4.81 2.42 12.45
C HIS A 44 -4.97 2.93 11.01
N ILE A 45 -5.65 4.04 10.83
CA ILE A 45 -5.81 4.68 9.52
C ILE A 45 -4.45 5.03 8.93
N TYR A 46 -3.60 5.66 9.73
CA TYR A 46 -2.26 6.02 9.30
C TYR A 46 -1.47 4.80 8.85
N ARG A 47 -1.45 3.75 9.68
CA ARG A 47 -0.69 2.54 9.36
C ARG A 47 -1.18 1.86 8.09
N ALA A 48 -2.50 1.79 7.92
CA ALA A 48 -3.09 1.15 6.74
C ALA A 48 -2.76 1.92 5.46
N LEU A 49 -2.96 3.23 5.48
CA LEU A 49 -2.73 4.06 4.30
C LEU A 49 -1.25 4.16 3.95
N PHE A 50 -0.42 4.48 4.92
CA PHE A 50 1.00 4.66 4.65
C PHE A 50 1.72 3.34 4.41
N GLY A 51 1.26 2.25 5.03
CA GLY A 51 1.78 0.92 4.71
C GLY A 51 1.51 0.54 3.27
N PHE A 52 0.28 0.81 2.81
CA PHE A 52 -0.09 0.56 1.42
C PHE A 52 0.75 1.42 0.45
N LEU A 53 0.83 2.72 0.70
CA LEU A 53 1.61 3.63 -0.14
C LEU A 53 3.08 3.24 -0.19
N HIS A 54 3.65 2.93 0.97
CA HIS A 54 5.05 2.53 1.06
C HIS A 54 5.32 1.27 0.25
N GLY A 55 4.46 0.27 0.40
CA GLY A 55 4.60 -0.98 -0.34
C GLY A 55 4.48 -0.78 -1.83
N HIS A 56 3.54 0.07 -2.26
CA HIS A 56 3.37 0.37 -3.68
C HIS A 56 4.62 1.03 -4.26
N VAL A 57 5.16 2.04 -3.59
CA VAL A 57 6.36 2.75 -4.04
C VAL A 57 7.55 1.81 -4.10
N LEU A 58 7.75 0.99 -3.07
CA LEU A 58 8.85 0.04 -3.04
C LEU A 58 8.76 -0.98 -4.17
N ASN A 59 7.56 -1.48 -4.46
CA ASN A 59 7.36 -2.41 -5.56
C ASN A 59 7.67 -1.77 -6.90
N GLU A 60 7.23 -0.52 -7.11
CA GLU A 60 7.53 0.20 -8.35
C GLU A 60 9.02 0.42 -8.53
N LEU A 61 9.72 0.82 -7.47
CA LEU A 61 11.16 1.04 -7.53
C LEU A 61 11.92 -0.27 -7.77
N GLN A 62 11.48 -1.35 -7.16
CA GLN A 62 12.11 -2.65 -7.33
C GLN A 62 11.98 -3.15 -8.77
N GLU A 63 10.82 -2.96 -9.38
CA GLU A 63 10.63 -3.31 -10.78
C GLU A 63 11.56 -2.53 -11.70
N LEU A 64 11.75 -1.24 -11.44
CA LEU A 64 12.68 -0.41 -12.22
C LEU A 64 14.12 -0.88 -12.10
N VAL A 65 14.51 -1.36 -10.92
CA VAL A 65 15.88 -1.81 -10.68
C VAL A 65 16.11 -3.23 -11.21
N ASP A 66 15.18 -4.14 -10.94
CA ASP A 66 15.33 -5.56 -11.26
C ASP A 66 15.01 -5.88 -12.71
N ASN A 67 14.05 -5.18 -13.30
CA ASN A 67 13.54 -5.47 -14.64
C ASN A 67 13.42 -4.20 -15.50
N PRO A 68 14.54 -3.44 -15.66
CA PRO A 68 14.45 -2.16 -16.36
C PRO A 68 14.12 -2.29 -17.86
N ASP A 69 14.40 -3.43 -18.45
CA ASP A 69 14.20 -3.67 -19.88
C ASP A 69 12.96 -4.47 -20.20
N GLU A 70 12.17 -4.84 -19.17
CA GLU A 70 10.95 -5.60 -19.40
C GLU A 70 9.88 -4.70 -20.00
N THR A 71 9.42 -5.07 -21.18
CA THR A 71 8.33 -4.40 -21.86
C THR A 71 7.06 -5.23 -21.75
N ASP A 72 5.90 -4.62 -22.05
CA ASP A 72 4.61 -5.33 -22.05
C ASP A 72 4.66 -6.53 -22.99
N ASP A 73 5.31 -6.39 -24.14
CA ASP A 73 5.41 -7.47 -25.12
C ASP A 73 6.25 -8.63 -24.57
N LEU A 74 7.37 -8.34 -23.92
CA LEU A 74 8.21 -9.35 -23.31
C LEU A 74 7.49 -10.08 -22.19
N LEU A 75 6.73 -9.34 -21.36
CA LEU A 75 5.96 -9.94 -20.29
C LEU A 75 4.89 -10.87 -20.85
N ARG A 76 4.15 -10.45 -21.88
CA ARG A 76 3.15 -11.29 -22.55
C ARG A 76 3.77 -12.56 -23.12
N LEU A 77 4.91 -12.44 -23.78
CA LEU A 77 5.60 -13.58 -24.35
C LEU A 77 6.02 -14.57 -23.27
N GLY A 78 6.59 -14.07 -22.17
CA GLY A 78 6.99 -14.89 -21.04
C GLY A 78 5.81 -15.64 -20.43
N LEU A 79 4.69 -14.96 -20.24
CA LEU A 79 3.47 -15.58 -19.69
C LEU A 79 2.90 -16.64 -20.61
N HIS A 80 2.96 -16.42 -21.94
CA HIS A 80 2.48 -17.42 -22.89
C HIS A 80 3.35 -18.67 -22.94
N ARG A 81 4.59 -18.59 -22.47
CA ARG A 81 5.47 -19.76 -22.39
C ARG A 81 5.24 -20.61 -21.13
N LEU A 82 4.42 -20.14 -20.21
CA LEU A 82 4.13 -20.90 -19.00
C LEU A 82 3.30 -22.14 -19.35
N PRO A 83 3.56 -23.28 -18.66
CA PRO A 83 2.79 -24.49 -18.87
C PRO A 83 1.30 -24.26 -18.55
N ILE A 84 0.42 -24.59 -19.52
CA ILE A 84 -1.02 -24.36 -19.35
C ILE A 84 -1.58 -25.09 -18.15
N GLY A 85 -1.14 -26.33 -17.92
CA GLY A 85 -1.65 -27.15 -16.82
C GLY A 85 -1.24 -26.67 -15.45
N GLN A 86 -0.16 -25.87 -15.34
CA GLN A 86 0.37 -25.42 -14.05
C GLN A 86 -0.05 -23.98 -13.72
N PHE A 87 -0.18 -23.14 -14.73
CA PHE A 87 -0.44 -21.71 -14.51
C PHE A 87 -1.57 -21.19 -15.39
N PRO A 88 -2.76 -21.80 -15.30
CA PRO A 88 -3.87 -21.42 -16.19
C PRO A 88 -4.36 -20.00 -15.97
N LEU A 89 -4.39 -19.53 -14.72
CA LEU A 89 -4.86 -18.17 -14.42
C LEU A 89 -3.85 -17.12 -14.86
N LEU A 90 -2.58 -17.32 -14.57
CA LEU A 90 -1.55 -16.36 -14.99
C LEU A 90 -1.51 -16.25 -16.50
N ARG A 91 -1.58 -17.37 -17.19
CA ARG A 91 -1.59 -17.39 -18.64
C ARG A 91 -2.83 -16.71 -19.20
N GLY A 92 -3.99 -16.95 -18.62
CA GLY A 92 -5.24 -16.33 -19.03
C GLY A 92 -5.29 -14.82 -18.75
N LEU A 93 -4.56 -14.37 -17.74
CA LEU A 93 -4.51 -12.96 -17.35
C LEU A 93 -3.33 -12.21 -17.98
N ALA A 94 -2.60 -12.83 -18.89
CA ALA A 94 -1.41 -12.21 -19.50
C ALA A 94 -1.68 -10.81 -20.07
N PRO A 95 -2.77 -10.55 -20.81
CA PRO A 95 -3.03 -9.19 -21.31
C PRO A 95 -3.27 -8.18 -20.19
N VAL A 96 -3.93 -8.59 -19.11
CA VAL A 96 -4.20 -7.73 -17.98
C VAL A 96 -2.91 -7.42 -17.22
N LEU A 97 -2.07 -8.44 -17.02
CA LEU A 97 -0.79 -8.26 -16.35
C LEU A 97 0.15 -7.34 -17.14
N ALA A 98 0.15 -7.49 -18.46
CA ALA A 98 1.00 -6.66 -19.31
C ALA A 98 0.50 -5.22 -19.44
N ALA A 99 -0.78 -4.98 -19.19
CA ALA A 99 -1.37 -3.64 -19.26
C ALA A 99 -1.31 -2.90 -17.92
N TYR A 100 -0.38 -3.27 -17.07
CA TYR A 100 -0.25 -2.66 -15.74
C TYR A 100 0.03 -1.17 -15.83
N ASP A 101 -0.75 -0.39 -15.08
CA ASP A 101 -0.59 1.06 -14.92
C ASP A 101 -0.49 1.34 -13.43
N GLY A 102 0.71 1.74 -12.99
CA GLY A 102 0.98 1.93 -11.56
C GLY A 102 0.13 3.00 -10.91
N VAL A 103 -0.19 4.09 -11.62
CA VAL A 103 -1.04 5.16 -11.08
C VAL A 103 -2.48 4.66 -10.94
N ALA A 104 -3.00 4.00 -11.94
CA ALA A 104 -4.36 3.46 -11.89
C ALA A 104 -4.51 2.40 -10.80
N GLU A 105 -3.50 1.56 -10.61
CA GLU A 105 -3.51 0.56 -9.54
C GLU A 105 -3.43 1.21 -8.17
N LEU A 106 -2.67 2.28 -8.03
CA LEU A 106 -2.60 3.04 -6.78
C LEU A 106 -3.96 3.61 -6.42
N GLU A 107 -4.62 4.26 -7.39
CA GLU A 107 -5.95 4.84 -7.17
C GLU A 107 -6.98 3.78 -6.82
N ARG A 108 -6.96 2.65 -7.52
CA ARG A 108 -7.89 1.56 -7.25
C ARG A 108 -7.65 0.94 -5.89
N GLY A 109 -6.39 0.74 -5.51
CA GLY A 109 -6.06 0.22 -4.18
C GLY A 109 -6.46 1.16 -3.07
N LEU A 110 -6.27 2.47 -3.27
CA LEU A 110 -6.71 3.47 -2.30
C LEU A 110 -8.24 3.46 -2.15
N ASP A 111 -9.00 3.33 -3.23
CA ASP A 111 -10.45 3.25 -3.16
C ASP A 111 -10.91 2.04 -2.36
N ILE A 112 -10.30 0.89 -2.60
CA ILE A 112 -10.60 -0.33 -1.85
C ILE A 112 -10.30 -0.14 -0.36
N LEU A 113 -9.15 0.43 -0.05
CA LEU A 113 -8.71 0.62 1.32
C LEU A 113 -9.59 1.63 2.05
N LEU A 114 -9.89 2.76 1.43
CA LEU A 114 -10.74 3.79 2.01
C LEU A 114 -12.16 3.28 2.24
N THR A 115 -12.70 2.53 1.28
CA THR A 115 -14.01 1.90 1.44
C THR A 115 -14.01 0.91 2.60
N GLY A 116 -12.97 0.08 2.70
CA GLY A 116 -12.83 -0.87 3.80
C GLY A 116 -12.71 -0.18 5.15
N LEU A 117 -11.94 0.88 5.23
CA LEU A 117 -11.81 1.66 6.47
C LEU A 117 -13.14 2.29 6.88
N ALA A 118 -13.88 2.83 5.91
CA ALA A 118 -15.17 3.45 6.18
C ALA A 118 -16.21 2.45 6.71
N THR A 119 -16.11 1.19 6.29
CA THR A 119 -17.06 0.17 6.71
C THR A 119 -16.66 -0.56 8.00
N THR A 120 -15.38 -0.58 8.34
CA THR A 120 -14.86 -1.34 9.49
C THR A 120 -14.61 -0.50 10.72
N LEU A 121 -14.32 0.79 10.56
CA LEU A 121 -14.09 1.68 11.68
C LEU A 121 -15.40 2.32 12.13
N PRO A 122 -15.56 2.61 13.45
CA PRO A 122 -16.74 3.34 13.91
C PRO A 122 -16.76 4.74 13.31
N PRO A 123 -17.97 5.33 13.12
CA PRO A 123 -18.06 6.69 12.59
C PRO A 123 -17.36 7.67 13.53
N PRO A 124 -16.76 8.76 12.99
CA PRO A 124 -16.14 9.78 13.82
C PRO A 124 -17.15 10.41 14.77
N ASP A 125 -16.68 10.81 15.97
CA ASP A 125 -17.51 11.54 16.91
C ASP A 125 -18.00 12.84 16.26
N GLY A 126 -19.30 13.12 16.45
CA GLY A 126 -19.93 14.29 15.84
C GLY A 126 -20.43 14.08 14.42
N ALA A 127 -20.22 12.91 13.83
CA ALA A 127 -20.80 12.59 12.53
C ALA A 127 -22.32 12.41 12.70
N PRO A 128 -23.16 12.91 11.73
CA PRO A 128 -24.58 12.69 11.81
C PRO A 128 -24.87 11.20 11.72
N SER A 129 -25.69 10.72 12.67
CA SER A 129 -26.13 9.34 12.62
C SER A 129 -27.04 9.19 11.40
N SER A 130 -26.68 8.30 10.50
CA SER A 130 -27.58 7.93 9.42
C SER A 130 -28.71 7.11 10.03
N SER A 131 -29.83 7.73 10.16
CA SER A 131 -31.04 7.05 10.59
C SER A 131 -31.71 6.38 9.41
#